data_628c5014f62fd4b3b0dce58dd4f22bdb
#
_entry.id   628c5014f62fd4b3b0dce58dd4f22bdb
#
_cell.length_a   1.000
_cell.length_b   1.000
_cell.length_c   1.000
_cell.angle_alpha   90.00
_cell.angle_beta   90.00
_cell.angle_gamma   90.00
#
_symmetry.space_group_name_H-M   'P 1'
#
loop_
_entity.id
_entity.type
_entity.pdbx_description
1 polymer ?
#
loop_
_entity_poly.entity_id
_entity_poly.type
_entity_poly.pdbx_seq_one_letter_code
_entity_poly.pdbx_strand_id
1 'polypeptide(L)'
;MTKEEKVLVIQDIKDLLQDAKVVYVADLEGLNAGQTSDFRRQAFKQNIKVKVVKNTLLQKAMEQVEGVDYSEMFPTFKGNSVVMIAETANAPAKLIQGFRKKAEKPALKSAFLQETIYVGDNNLDTLANIKSKEEMIGEIIGLLQSPIQRLVSALQNKAEGATEVEAPAVEEVKAEEAPATETPEASAE
;
A
#
# COMPACT_ATOMS: atom_id res chain seq x y z
N MET A 1 11.86 -31.52 11.60
CA MET A 1 11.96 -31.29 10.14
C MET A 1 13.17 -32.04 9.59
N THR A 2 12.95 -32.99 8.72
CA THR A 2 13.98 -33.71 7.98
C THR A 2 14.62 -32.84 6.92
N LYS A 3 15.71 -33.28 6.30
CA LYS A 3 16.34 -32.53 5.20
C LYS A 3 15.39 -32.41 3.98
N GLU A 4 14.67 -33.48 3.70
CA GLU A 4 13.71 -33.57 2.60
C GLU A 4 12.53 -32.60 2.78
N GLU A 5 11.94 -32.58 3.98
CA GLU A 5 10.86 -31.61 4.29
C GLU A 5 11.30 -30.16 4.13
N LYS A 6 12.54 -29.81 4.47
CA LYS A 6 13.07 -28.45 4.28
C LYS A 6 13.17 -28.07 2.81
N VAL A 7 13.60 -29.01 1.95
CA VAL A 7 13.70 -28.78 0.50
C VAL A 7 12.32 -28.58 -0.09
N LEU A 8 11.34 -29.40 0.29
CA LEU A 8 9.95 -29.24 -0.16
C LEU A 8 9.37 -27.87 0.25
N VAL A 9 9.60 -27.46 1.51
CA VAL A 9 9.13 -26.13 1.97
C VAL A 9 9.79 -24.99 1.21
N ILE A 10 11.08 -25.10 0.89
CA ILE A 10 11.80 -24.08 0.09
C ILE A 10 11.22 -24.02 -1.33
N GLN A 11 10.93 -25.18 -1.95
CA GLN A 11 10.29 -25.22 -3.27
C GLN A 11 8.90 -24.60 -3.25
N ASP A 12 8.06 -24.99 -2.30
CA ASP A 12 6.73 -24.41 -2.11
C ASP A 12 6.74 -22.88 -1.96
N ILE A 13 7.75 -22.34 -1.24
CA ILE A 13 7.89 -20.90 -1.06
C ILE A 13 8.39 -20.26 -2.34
N LYS A 14 9.34 -20.90 -3.03
CA LYS A 14 9.86 -20.42 -4.31
C LYS A 14 8.74 -20.30 -5.35
N ASP A 15 7.91 -21.33 -5.49
CA ASP A 15 6.78 -21.33 -6.43
C ASP A 15 5.78 -20.22 -6.09
N LEU A 16 5.49 -20.01 -4.80
CA LEU A 16 4.63 -18.93 -4.35
C LEU A 16 5.22 -17.54 -4.59
N LEU A 17 6.54 -17.39 -4.51
CA LEU A 17 7.22 -16.11 -4.74
C LEU A 17 7.36 -15.77 -6.22
N GLN A 18 7.52 -16.76 -7.09
CA GLN A 18 7.59 -16.56 -8.55
C GLN A 18 6.30 -15.97 -9.12
N ASP A 19 5.16 -16.41 -8.60
CA ASP A 19 3.84 -15.90 -9.01
C ASP A 19 3.46 -14.58 -8.31
N ALA A 20 4.26 -14.14 -7.32
CA ALA A 20 3.91 -13.04 -6.45
C ALA A 20 4.34 -11.69 -7.03
N LYS A 21 3.37 -10.81 -7.27
CA LYS A 21 3.65 -9.40 -7.60
C LYS A 21 3.95 -8.56 -6.36
N VAL A 22 3.44 -8.98 -5.22
CA VAL A 22 3.49 -8.25 -3.96
C VAL A 22 3.76 -9.20 -2.82
N VAL A 23 4.84 -8.97 -2.08
CA VAL A 23 5.27 -9.78 -0.95
C VAL A 23 5.43 -8.90 0.29
N TYR A 24 4.70 -9.22 1.35
CA TYR A 24 4.83 -8.57 2.65
C TYR A 24 5.35 -9.55 3.68
N VAL A 25 6.25 -9.10 4.53
CA VAL A 25 6.73 -9.84 5.70
C VAL A 25 6.32 -9.09 6.95
N ALA A 26 5.52 -9.74 7.78
CA ALA A 26 5.02 -9.17 9.03
C ALA A 26 5.36 -10.05 10.23
N ASP A 27 5.28 -9.46 11.40
CA ASP A 27 5.43 -10.14 12.69
C ASP A 27 4.06 -10.28 13.36
N LEU A 28 3.67 -11.52 13.64
CA LEU A 28 2.44 -11.84 14.38
C LEU A 28 2.74 -12.23 15.85
N GLU A 29 3.94 -11.94 16.35
CA GLU A 29 4.29 -12.26 17.72
C GLU A 29 3.40 -11.51 18.71
N GLY A 30 2.91 -12.20 19.73
CA GLY A 30 2.03 -11.62 20.76
C GLY A 30 0.54 -11.62 20.44
N LEU A 31 0.11 -12.12 19.29
CA LEU A 31 -1.30 -12.33 19.01
C LEU A 31 -1.82 -13.63 19.61
N ASN A 32 -3.02 -13.58 20.19
CA ASN A 32 -3.71 -14.77 20.66
C ASN A 32 -4.14 -15.69 19.51
N ALA A 33 -4.39 -16.96 19.78
CA ALA A 33 -4.83 -17.94 18.79
C ALA A 33 -6.11 -17.52 18.06
N GLY A 34 -7.07 -16.90 18.77
CA GLY A 34 -8.29 -16.35 18.20
C GLY A 34 -7.99 -15.23 17.20
N GLN A 35 -7.18 -14.25 17.62
CA GLN A 35 -6.76 -13.14 16.76
C GLN A 35 -6.00 -13.59 15.51
N THR A 36 -5.12 -14.59 15.68
CA THR A 36 -4.39 -15.18 14.54
C THR A 36 -5.33 -15.90 13.57
N SER A 37 -6.36 -16.59 14.09
CA SER A 37 -7.39 -17.22 13.26
C SER A 37 -8.22 -16.18 12.51
N ASP A 38 -8.62 -15.10 13.18
CA ASP A 38 -9.39 -14.01 12.59
C ASP A 38 -8.55 -13.27 11.52
N PHE A 39 -7.27 -13.06 11.79
CA PHE A 39 -6.34 -12.48 10.81
C PHE A 39 -6.27 -13.31 9.53
N ARG A 40 -6.07 -14.62 9.66
CA ARG A 40 -6.03 -15.52 8.50
C ARG A 40 -7.37 -15.57 7.76
N ARG A 41 -8.50 -15.54 8.48
CA ARG A 41 -9.83 -15.51 7.89
C ARG A 41 -10.07 -14.24 7.10
N GLN A 42 -9.63 -13.07 7.61
CA GLN A 42 -9.76 -11.82 6.89
C GLN A 42 -8.80 -11.74 5.70
N ALA A 43 -7.57 -12.24 5.85
CA ALA A 43 -6.62 -12.36 4.76
C ALA A 43 -7.17 -13.22 3.61
N PHE A 44 -7.78 -14.35 3.95
CA PHE A 44 -8.42 -15.24 2.95
C PHE A 44 -9.57 -14.54 2.21
N LYS A 45 -10.40 -13.74 2.90
CA LYS A 45 -11.48 -12.96 2.27
C LYS A 45 -10.96 -11.93 1.26
N GLN A 46 -9.72 -11.47 1.42
CA GLN A 46 -9.06 -10.49 0.55
C GLN A 46 -8.13 -11.17 -0.48
N ASN A 47 -8.21 -12.48 -0.64
CA ASN A 47 -7.33 -13.27 -1.51
C ASN A 47 -5.83 -13.13 -1.17
N ILE A 48 -5.50 -12.89 0.09
CA ILE A 48 -4.12 -12.83 0.57
C ILE A 48 -3.70 -14.20 1.07
N LYS A 49 -2.67 -14.77 0.47
CA LYS A 49 -2.06 -16.02 0.93
C LYS A 49 -1.15 -15.72 2.10
N VAL A 50 -1.41 -16.32 3.27
CA VAL A 50 -0.63 -16.12 4.50
C VAL A 50 0.07 -17.42 4.88
N LYS A 51 1.39 -17.40 4.93
CA LYS A 51 2.22 -18.56 5.29
C LYS A 51 3.24 -18.17 6.38
N VAL A 52 3.23 -18.87 7.49
CA VAL A 52 4.26 -18.71 8.54
C VAL A 52 5.47 -19.56 8.15
N VAL A 53 6.63 -18.95 8.09
CA VAL A 53 7.84 -19.58 7.60
C VAL A 53 9.01 -19.26 8.53
N LYS A 54 9.91 -20.23 8.64
CA LYS A 54 11.18 -20.03 9.35
C LYS A 54 12.08 -19.09 8.54
N ASN A 55 12.64 -18.06 9.18
CA ASN A 55 13.45 -17.01 8.54
C ASN A 55 14.58 -17.57 7.66
N THR A 56 15.31 -18.58 8.14
CA THR A 56 16.41 -19.19 7.39
C THR A 56 15.96 -19.94 6.13
N LEU A 57 14.72 -20.47 6.10
CA LEU A 57 14.16 -21.11 4.92
C LEU A 57 13.62 -20.07 3.93
N LEU A 58 13.03 -19.01 4.46
CA LEU A 58 12.57 -17.87 3.67
C LEU A 58 13.73 -17.19 2.94
N GLN A 59 14.83 -16.91 3.67
CA GLN A 59 16.03 -16.33 3.08
C GLN A 59 16.58 -17.20 1.94
N LYS A 60 16.73 -18.51 2.16
CA LYS A 60 17.21 -19.43 1.12
C LYS A 60 16.28 -19.55 -0.07
N ALA A 61 14.96 -19.45 0.15
CA ALA A 61 14.01 -19.45 -0.94
C ALA A 61 14.11 -18.17 -1.77
N MET A 62 14.25 -17.02 -1.12
CA MET A 62 14.41 -15.71 -1.79
C MET A 62 15.75 -15.61 -2.56
N GLU A 63 16.84 -16.18 -2.03
CA GLU A 63 18.13 -16.26 -2.73
C GLU A 63 18.08 -17.13 -4.01
N GLN A 64 17.13 -18.07 -4.07
CA GLN A 64 16.96 -18.99 -5.21
C GLN A 64 15.95 -18.48 -6.26
N VAL A 65 15.23 -17.39 -5.97
CA VAL A 65 14.33 -16.76 -6.94
C VAL A 65 15.17 -15.90 -7.88
N GLU A 66 15.14 -16.22 -9.15
CA GLU A 66 15.84 -15.46 -10.19
C GLU A 66 15.03 -14.24 -10.59
N GLY A 67 15.71 -13.10 -10.78
CA GLY A 67 15.11 -11.89 -11.33
C GLY A 67 14.68 -10.83 -10.31
N VAL A 68 14.71 -11.12 -9.02
CA VAL A 68 14.35 -10.15 -7.96
C VAL A 68 15.39 -10.14 -6.86
N ASP A 69 15.92 -8.98 -6.52
CA ASP A 69 16.88 -8.83 -5.43
C ASP A 69 16.16 -8.49 -4.11
N TYR A 70 16.20 -9.43 -3.17
CA TYR A 70 15.62 -9.27 -1.84
C TYR A 70 16.64 -8.97 -0.74
N SER A 71 17.87 -8.63 -1.09
CA SER A 71 19.00 -8.48 -0.15
C SER A 71 18.70 -7.49 0.98
N GLU A 72 18.00 -6.40 0.68
CA GLU A 72 17.64 -5.37 1.65
C GLU A 72 16.62 -5.84 2.70
N MET A 73 15.88 -6.92 2.42
CA MET A 73 14.90 -7.47 3.35
C MET A 73 15.53 -8.38 4.42
N PHE A 74 16.69 -8.98 4.16
CA PHE A 74 17.30 -9.96 5.04
C PHE A 74 17.60 -9.47 6.47
N PRO A 75 18.07 -8.21 6.68
CA PRO A 75 18.31 -7.70 8.02
C PRO A 75 17.07 -7.63 8.90
N THR A 76 15.87 -7.59 8.29
CA THR A 76 14.59 -7.48 9.00
C THR A 76 14.04 -8.81 9.48
N PHE A 77 14.59 -9.95 9.05
CA PHE A 77 14.12 -11.29 9.37
C PHE A 77 14.54 -11.73 10.79
N LYS A 78 14.11 -10.98 11.79
CA LYS A 78 14.33 -11.31 13.21
C LYS A 78 12.99 -11.69 13.87
N GLY A 79 13.00 -12.72 14.72
CA GLY A 79 11.78 -13.20 15.41
C GLY A 79 10.85 -13.98 14.48
N ASN A 80 9.55 -13.95 14.76
CA ASN A 80 8.54 -14.61 13.93
C ASN A 80 8.33 -13.85 12.62
N SER A 81 8.29 -14.58 11.52
CA SER A 81 8.02 -14.00 10.20
C SER A 81 6.88 -14.73 9.51
N VAL A 82 5.94 -13.93 9.07
CA VAL A 82 4.78 -14.36 8.30
C VAL A 82 4.85 -13.70 6.95
N VAL A 83 4.85 -14.51 5.91
CA VAL A 83 4.82 -14.06 4.52
C VAL A 83 3.38 -13.94 4.08
N MET A 84 3.03 -12.79 3.55
CA MET A 84 1.74 -12.50 2.94
C MET A 84 1.96 -12.18 1.47
N ILE A 85 1.25 -12.87 0.62
CA ILE A 85 1.31 -12.73 -0.83
C ILE A 85 -0.05 -12.27 -1.32
N ALA A 86 -0.07 -11.19 -2.08
CA ALA A 86 -1.28 -10.61 -2.62
C ALA A 86 -1.08 -10.16 -4.07
N GLU A 87 -2.18 -10.00 -4.79
CA GLU A 87 -2.17 -9.42 -6.13
C GLU A 87 -2.25 -7.89 -6.07
N THR A 88 -2.98 -7.38 -5.07
CA THR A 88 -3.16 -5.94 -4.86
C THR A 88 -2.15 -5.39 -3.86
N ALA A 89 -1.57 -4.25 -4.19
CA ALA A 89 -0.50 -3.63 -3.42
C ALA A 89 -0.92 -3.23 -2.00
N ASN A 90 -2.10 -2.68 -1.85
CA ASN A 90 -2.59 -2.06 -0.61
C ASN A 90 -3.32 -3.02 0.34
N ALA A 91 -3.79 -4.18 -0.15
CA ALA A 91 -4.63 -5.08 0.64
C ALA A 91 -3.93 -5.59 1.92
N PRO A 92 -2.66 -6.10 1.89
CA PRO A 92 -2.00 -6.55 3.10
C PRO A 92 -1.74 -5.40 4.10
N ALA A 93 -1.38 -4.21 3.60
CA ALA A 93 -1.15 -3.04 4.45
C ALA A 93 -2.43 -2.58 5.16
N LYS A 94 -3.55 -2.48 4.45
CA LYS A 94 -4.88 -2.16 5.01
C LYS A 94 -5.33 -3.22 6.04
N LEU A 95 -5.04 -4.49 5.78
CA LEU A 95 -5.35 -5.57 6.71
C LEU A 95 -4.54 -5.42 8.00
N ILE A 96 -3.24 -5.19 7.94
CA ILE A 96 -2.39 -4.93 9.10
C ILE A 96 -2.90 -3.72 9.89
N GLN A 97 -3.19 -2.60 9.21
CA GLN A 97 -3.70 -1.39 9.83
C GLN A 97 -5.06 -1.59 10.50
N GLY A 98 -5.93 -2.38 9.89
CA GLY A 98 -7.24 -2.73 10.46
C GLY A 98 -7.14 -3.51 11.77
N PHE A 99 -6.15 -4.43 11.87
CA PHE A 99 -5.87 -5.18 13.10
C PHE A 99 -5.19 -4.34 14.18
N ARG A 100 -4.34 -3.38 13.81
CA ARG A 100 -3.69 -2.46 14.76
C ARG A 100 -4.65 -1.56 15.53
N LYS A 101 -5.82 -1.27 15.01
CA LYS A 101 -6.87 -0.55 15.75
C LYS A 101 -7.29 -1.28 17.03
N LYS A 102 -7.06 -2.59 17.11
CA LYS A 102 -7.43 -3.45 18.26
C LYS A 102 -6.24 -3.93 19.08
N ALA A 103 -5.02 -3.90 18.52
CA ALA A 103 -3.79 -4.38 19.15
C ALA A 103 -2.60 -3.68 18.51
N GLU A 104 -1.48 -3.48 19.22
CA GLU A 104 -0.26 -2.88 18.68
C GLU A 104 0.39 -3.70 17.57
N LYS A 105 0.07 -4.99 17.49
CA LYS A 105 0.58 -5.93 16.49
C LYS A 105 -0.57 -6.44 15.61
N PRO A 106 -0.33 -6.77 14.34
CA PRO A 106 0.91 -7.15 13.66
C PRO A 106 1.83 -5.98 13.27
N ALA A 107 3.15 -6.19 13.32
CA ALA A 107 4.16 -5.22 12.89
C ALA A 107 4.65 -5.55 11.47
N LEU A 108 4.79 -4.54 10.62
CA LEU A 108 5.38 -4.70 9.29
C LEU A 108 6.91 -4.74 9.42
N LYS A 109 7.56 -5.77 8.91
CA LYS A 109 9.02 -5.88 8.82
C LYS A 109 9.55 -5.31 7.52
N SER A 110 9.01 -5.81 6.43
CA SER A 110 9.39 -5.38 5.09
C SER A 110 8.28 -5.70 4.10
N ALA A 111 8.25 -4.97 3.01
CA ALA A 111 7.35 -5.21 1.89
C ALA A 111 8.12 -5.06 0.58
N PHE A 112 7.87 -5.94 -0.36
CA PHE A 112 8.36 -5.88 -1.72
C PHE A 112 7.19 -5.56 -2.64
N LEU A 113 7.34 -4.48 -3.42
CA LEU A 113 6.30 -3.97 -4.29
C LEU A 113 6.90 -3.38 -5.56
N GLN A 114 6.54 -3.92 -6.72
CA GLN A 114 6.96 -3.36 -8.02
C GLN A 114 8.46 -3.04 -8.08
N GLU A 115 9.31 -4.01 -7.73
CA GLU A 115 10.78 -3.89 -7.73
C GLU A 115 11.35 -2.96 -6.65
N THR A 116 10.52 -2.38 -5.81
CA THR A 116 10.96 -1.55 -4.68
C THR A 116 10.76 -2.25 -3.35
N ILE A 117 11.74 -2.10 -2.45
CA ILE A 117 11.70 -2.67 -1.12
C ILE A 117 11.43 -1.57 -0.11
N TYR A 118 10.41 -1.78 0.71
CA TYR A 118 10.07 -0.93 1.84
C TYR A 118 10.44 -1.64 3.12
N VAL A 119 11.38 -1.08 3.88
CA VAL A 119 11.86 -1.64 5.14
C VAL A 119 11.28 -0.84 6.30
N GLY A 120 10.76 -1.59 7.28
CA GLY A 120 10.26 -1.02 8.54
C GLY A 120 8.79 -0.65 8.54
N ASP A 121 8.33 -0.43 9.74
CA ASP A 121 6.93 -0.20 10.05
C ASP A 121 6.42 1.19 9.68
N ASN A 122 7.33 2.16 9.59
CA ASN A 122 7.00 3.55 9.25
C ASN A 122 6.38 3.69 7.84
N ASN A 123 6.65 2.73 6.97
CA ASN A 123 6.13 2.74 5.60
C ASN A 123 4.73 2.15 5.47
N LEU A 124 4.14 1.65 6.58
CA LEU A 124 2.83 1.01 6.54
C LEU A 124 1.73 1.95 6.02
N ASP A 125 1.71 3.19 6.50
CA ASP A 125 0.71 4.17 6.08
C ASP A 125 0.88 4.56 4.61
N THR A 126 2.12 4.69 4.14
CA THR A 126 2.43 4.92 2.73
C THR A 126 1.92 3.77 1.86
N LEU A 127 2.20 2.53 2.29
CA LEU A 127 1.76 1.32 1.59
C LEU A 127 0.23 1.13 1.60
N ALA A 128 -0.44 1.52 2.68
CA ALA A 128 -1.91 1.48 2.78
C ALA A 128 -2.58 2.51 1.86
N ASN A 129 -1.91 3.65 1.60
CA ASN A 129 -2.39 4.72 0.74
C ASN A 129 -2.05 4.52 -0.75
N ILE A 130 -1.21 3.55 -1.10
CA ILE A 130 -0.95 3.19 -2.49
C ILE A 130 -2.26 2.67 -3.09
N LYS A 131 -2.73 3.35 -4.14
CA LYS A 131 -3.93 2.94 -4.87
C LYS A 131 -3.62 1.76 -5.77
N SER A 132 -4.53 0.81 -5.86
CA SER A 132 -4.42 -0.26 -6.85
C SER A 132 -4.60 0.32 -8.27
N LYS A 133 -4.13 -0.42 -9.29
CA LYS A 133 -4.31 0.00 -10.69
C LYS A 133 -5.78 0.24 -11.03
N GLU A 134 -6.67 -0.61 -10.54
CA GLU A 134 -8.11 -0.52 -10.75
C GLU A 134 -8.73 0.68 -10.03
N GLU A 135 -8.29 0.94 -8.78
CA GLU A 135 -8.71 2.11 -8.00
C GLU A 135 -8.29 3.41 -8.70
N MET A 136 -7.06 3.48 -9.24
CA MET A 136 -6.57 4.64 -10.00
C MET A 136 -7.38 4.88 -11.26
N ILE A 137 -7.68 3.83 -12.03
CA ILE A 137 -8.50 3.94 -13.24
C ILE A 137 -9.91 4.42 -12.87
N GLY A 138 -10.51 3.85 -11.82
CA GLY A 138 -11.83 4.27 -11.32
C GLY A 138 -11.87 5.75 -10.91
N GLU A 139 -10.82 6.23 -10.24
CA GLU A 139 -10.70 7.64 -9.84
C GLU A 139 -10.59 8.57 -11.05
N ILE A 140 -9.76 8.21 -12.05
CA ILE A 140 -9.64 9.00 -13.28
C ILE A 140 -10.99 9.09 -14.00
N ILE A 141 -11.72 7.98 -14.12
CA ILE A 141 -13.06 7.97 -14.71
C ILE A 141 -14.00 8.86 -13.90
N GLY A 142 -13.98 8.75 -12.57
CA GLY A 142 -14.79 9.58 -11.66
C GLY A 142 -14.50 11.07 -11.81
N LEU A 143 -13.21 11.44 -11.92
CA LEU A 143 -12.79 12.83 -12.14
C LEU A 143 -13.28 13.37 -13.51
N LEU A 144 -13.22 12.55 -14.57
CA LEU A 144 -13.73 12.94 -15.88
C LEU A 144 -15.25 13.07 -15.92
N GLN A 145 -15.98 12.27 -15.14
CA GLN A 145 -17.44 12.33 -15.05
C GLN A 145 -17.92 13.40 -14.06
N SER A 146 -17.09 13.83 -13.12
CA SER A 146 -17.46 14.79 -12.08
C SER A 146 -18.04 16.11 -12.61
N PRO A 147 -17.47 16.75 -13.67
CA PRO A 147 -18.06 17.98 -14.24
C PRO A 147 -19.47 17.75 -14.80
N ILE A 148 -19.68 16.60 -15.46
CA ILE A 148 -20.95 16.23 -16.06
C ILE A 148 -22.00 15.99 -14.97
N GLN A 149 -21.63 15.25 -13.92
CA GLN A 149 -22.53 14.98 -12.80
C GLN A 149 -22.92 16.27 -12.06
N ARG A 150 -21.97 17.21 -11.87
CA ARG A 150 -22.26 18.51 -11.28
C ARG A 150 -23.26 19.33 -12.12
N LEU A 151 -23.10 19.33 -13.45
CA LEU A 151 -24.04 19.99 -14.36
C LEU A 151 -25.42 19.34 -14.32
N VAL A 152 -25.47 18.01 -14.35
CA VAL A 152 -26.75 17.26 -14.25
C VAL A 152 -27.44 17.54 -12.93
N SER A 153 -26.71 17.50 -11.80
CA SER A 153 -27.25 17.81 -10.49
C SER A 153 -27.75 19.26 -10.39
N ALA A 154 -26.99 20.21 -10.95
CA ALA A 154 -27.40 21.61 -11.01
C ALA A 154 -28.68 21.83 -11.85
N LEU A 155 -28.81 21.11 -12.97
CA LEU A 155 -30.02 21.14 -13.80
C LEU A 155 -31.21 20.46 -13.13
N GLN A 156 -31.01 19.34 -12.45
CA GLN A 156 -32.06 18.66 -11.69
C GLN A 156 -32.55 19.51 -10.52
N ASN A 157 -31.64 20.09 -9.74
CA ASN A 157 -32.00 21.01 -8.66
C ASN A 157 -32.71 22.27 -9.17
N LYS A 158 -32.38 22.72 -10.37
CA LYS A 158 -33.06 23.86 -11.00
C LYS A 158 -34.45 23.52 -11.57
N ALA A 159 -34.66 22.23 -11.92
CA ALA A 159 -35.94 21.71 -12.35
C ALA A 159 -36.92 21.43 -11.18
N GLU A 160 -36.38 21.08 -10.01
CA GLU A 160 -37.15 20.79 -8.79
C GLU A 160 -37.40 22.02 -7.88
N GLY A 161 -36.65 23.09 -8.07
CA GLY A 161 -36.72 24.31 -7.22
C GLY A 161 -36.63 25.59 -8.02
N ALA A 162 -37.75 26.05 -8.56
CA ALA A 162 -37.88 27.42 -8.97
C ALA A 162 -38.09 28.32 -7.75
N THR A 163 -37.02 28.61 -6.97
CA THR A 163 -36.95 29.81 -6.11
C THR A 163 -35.51 30.01 -5.64
N GLU A 164 -34.98 31.18 -5.98
CA GLU A 164 -33.77 31.85 -5.50
C GLU A 164 -32.43 31.15 -5.74
N VAL A 165 -31.79 31.64 -6.81
CA VAL A 165 -30.41 31.33 -7.15
C VAL A 165 -29.55 32.54 -6.81
N GLU A 166 -28.78 32.39 -5.76
CA GLU A 166 -27.59 33.22 -5.58
C GLU A 166 -26.42 32.51 -6.30
N ALA A 167 -25.89 33.20 -7.29
CA ALA A 167 -24.78 32.70 -8.10
C ALA A 167 -23.50 32.66 -7.25
N PRO A 168 -22.77 31.54 -7.17
CA PRO A 168 -21.43 31.59 -6.63
C PRO A 168 -20.52 32.28 -7.64
N ALA A 169 -19.90 33.37 -7.16
CA ALA A 169 -18.90 34.14 -7.85
C ALA A 169 -17.79 33.26 -8.41
N VAL A 170 -17.48 33.46 -9.66
CA VAL A 170 -16.29 32.95 -10.33
C VAL A 170 -15.11 33.68 -9.71
N GLU A 171 -14.36 33.01 -8.87
CA GLU A 171 -13.10 33.50 -8.35
C GLU A 171 -12.07 33.40 -9.47
N GLU A 172 -11.79 34.56 -10.08
CA GLU A 172 -10.72 34.78 -11.05
C GLU A 172 -9.39 34.34 -10.41
N VAL A 173 -8.77 33.33 -10.98
CA VAL A 173 -7.37 33.04 -10.71
C VAL A 173 -6.54 34.13 -11.38
N LYS A 174 -6.19 35.12 -10.61
CA LYS A 174 -5.27 36.18 -10.99
C LYS A 174 -3.87 35.56 -11.11
N ALA A 175 -3.39 35.46 -12.33
CA ALA A 175 -1.99 35.16 -12.63
C ALA A 175 -1.13 36.26 -12.02
N GLU A 176 -0.34 35.94 -11.04
CA GLU A 176 0.66 36.83 -10.45
C GLU A 176 1.94 36.71 -11.30
N GLU A 177 2.14 37.75 -12.04
CA GLU A 177 3.29 38.09 -12.86
C GLU A 177 4.53 38.26 -11.96
N ALA A 178 5.62 37.63 -12.30
CA ALA A 178 6.90 37.72 -11.62
C ALA A 178 7.48 39.15 -11.78
N PRO A 179 7.95 39.82 -10.72
CA PRO A 179 8.78 40.99 -10.90
C PRO A 179 10.24 40.61 -11.10
N ALA A 180 10.77 41.20 -12.18
CA ALA A 180 12.17 41.19 -12.55
C ALA A 180 13.06 41.88 -11.52
N THR A 181 14.25 41.32 -11.42
CA THR A 181 15.53 41.89 -11.01
C THR A 181 15.61 43.46 -10.92
N GLU A 182 15.96 43.94 -9.77
CA GLU A 182 16.79 45.14 -9.65
C GLU A 182 17.79 44.95 -8.51
N THR A 183 19.04 44.89 -8.91
CA THR A 183 20.21 45.16 -8.09
C THR A 183 20.30 46.67 -7.80
N PRO A 184 20.75 47.11 -6.64
CA PRO A 184 21.50 48.33 -6.55
C PRO A 184 22.94 48.09 -6.07
N GLU A 185 23.82 48.73 -6.85
CA GLU A 185 25.21 49.01 -6.55
C GLU A 185 25.43 49.79 -5.25
N ALA A 186 26.60 49.46 -4.69
CA ALA A 186 27.59 50.28 -4.01
C ALA A 186 27.27 51.68 -3.48
N SER A 187 27.71 51.90 -2.25
CA SER A 187 28.71 52.90 -1.80
C SER A 187 28.79 52.92 -0.28
N ALA A 188 29.93 52.56 0.22
CA ALA A 188 30.96 53.42 0.79
C ALA A 188 30.51 54.28 2.02
N GLU A 189 30.92 53.87 3.17
CA GLU A 189 31.88 54.52 4.08
C GLU A 189 32.21 53.64 5.30
#